data_0fe3d81a74c838fef26fa67209880f63
#
_entry.id   0fe3d81a74c838fef26fa67209880f63
#
_cell.length_a   1.000
_cell.length_b   1.000
_cell.length_c   1.000
_cell.angle_alpha   90.00
_cell.angle_beta   90.00
_cell.angle_gamma   90.00
#
_symmetry.space_group_name_H-M   'P 1'
#
loop_
_entity.id
_entity.type
_entity.pdbx_description
1 polymer ?
#
loop_
_entity_poly.entity_id
_entity_poly.type
_entity_poly.pdbx_seq_one_letter_code
_entity_poly.pdbx_strand_id
1 'polypeptide(L)'
;MKKSNIYFLLAMIGLLLNACTYDFIVKEELAPVDPTVDILFATQIAPIFTSNQYQCTSCHKTGGQAPDLTVANVYNSLNTLKLIDTTTPASSKILTFPGSASHSWAKLSASESQLILTWIQQGAKNN
;
A
#
# COMPACT_ATOMS: atom_id res chain seq x y z
N MET A 1 -39.29 46.11 12.40
CA MET A 1 -38.13 45.49 11.72
C MET A 1 -38.41 45.54 10.23
N LYS A 2 -37.52 46.14 9.41
CA LYS A 2 -37.71 46.25 7.96
C LYS A 2 -37.64 44.82 7.35
N LYS A 3 -38.55 44.49 6.46
CA LYS A 3 -38.62 43.20 5.77
C LYS A 3 -37.24 42.76 5.18
N SER A 4 -36.44 43.73 4.75
CA SER A 4 -35.07 43.53 4.24
C SER A 4 -34.14 42.84 5.24
N ASN A 5 -34.24 43.12 6.54
CA ASN A 5 -33.35 42.55 7.55
C ASN A 5 -33.69 41.04 7.82
N ILE A 6 -34.96 40.65 7.61
CA ILE A 6 -35.38 39.27 7.77
C ILE A 6 -34.80 38.39 6.65
N TYR A 7 -34.79 38.87 5.40
CA TYR A 7 -34.21 38.15 4.27
C TYR A 7 -32.70 37.98 4.42
N PHE A 8 -32.03 39.01 4.95
CA PHE A 8 -30.58 38.95 5.20
C PHE A 8 -30.24 37.95 6.31
N LEU A 9 -31.06 37.87 7.34
CA LEU A 9 -30.89 36.93 8.44
C LEU A 9 -31.14 35.46 7.97
N LEU A 10 -32.16 35.26 7.15
CA LEU A 10 -32.46 33.94 6.56
C LEU A 10 -31.37 33.46 5.61
N ALA A 11 -30.80 34.36 4.82
CA ALA A 11 -29.67 34.04 3.92
C ALA A 11 -28.40 33.68 4.70
N MET A 12 -28.11 34.37 5.80
CA MET A 12 -26.99 34.05 6.68
C MET A 12 -27.15 32.68 7.38
N ILE A 13 -28.37 32.37 7.83
CA ILE A 13 -28.66 31.08 8.43
C ILE A 13 -28.51 29.94 7.40
N GLY A 14 -28.96 30.17 6.16
CA GLY A 14 -28.80 29.19 5.06
C GLY A 14 -27.34 28.90 4.69
N LEU A 15 -26.46 29.90 4.78
CA LEU A 15 -25.00 29.74 4.57
C LEU A 15 -24.32 28.95 5.68
N LEU A 16 -24.81 29.03 6.92
CA LEU A 16 -24.23 28.31 8.06
C LEU A 16 -24.62 26.84 8.09
N LEU A 17 -25.67 26.42 7.39
CA LEU A 17 -26.13 25.05 7.35
C LEU A 17 -25.37 24.16 6.34
N ASN A 18 -24.54 24.75 5.48
CA ASN A 18 -23.74 24.00 4.48
C ASN A 18 -22.31 23.66 4.92
N ALA A 19 -21.95 23.84 6.18
CA ALA A 19 -20.56 23.87 6.62
C ALA A 19 -20.08 22.60 7.34
N CYS A 20 -20.60 21.41 7.04
CA CYS A 20 -19.98 20.18 7.55
C CYS A 20 -20.33 18.98 6.68
N THR A 21 -19.65 18.81 5.55
CA THR A 21 -19.45 17.46 5.02
C THR A 21 -18.19 16.91 5.73
N TYR A 22 -18.41 16.05 6.72
CA TYR A 22 -17.34 15.30 7.38
C TYR A 22 -17.13 14.02 6.60
N ASP A 23 -16.06 13.97 5.82
CA ASP A 23 -15.60 12.73 5.20
C ASP A 23 -15.02 11.83 6.29
N PHE A 24 -15.77 10.80 6.65
CA PHE A 24 -15.29 9.73 7.50
C PHE A 24 -14.28 8.91 6.69
N ILE A 25 -12.99 9.09 6.95
CA ILE A 25 -11.98 8.14 6.49
C ILE A 25 -12.23 6.85 7.29
N VAL A 26 -13.00 5.94 6.69
CA VAL A 26 -13.10 4.58 7.21
C VAL A 26 -11.70 3.99 7.14
N LYS A 27 -11.04 3.84 8.28
CA LYS A 27 -9.80 3.05 8.35
C LYS A 27 -10.17 1.66 7.85
N GLU A 28 -9.64 1.28 6.69
CA GLU A 28 -9.83 -0.05 6.13
C GLU A 28 -9.43 -1.06 7.21
N GLU A 29 -10.41 -1.76 7.77
CA GLU A 29 -10.16 -2.82 8.74
C GLU A 29 -9.61 -4.00 7.94
N LEU A 30 -8.31 -4.22 8.11
CA LEU A 30 -7.60 -5.30 7.46
C LEU A 30 -8.25 -6.62 7.88
N ALA A 31 -8.73 -7.40 6.91
CA ALA A 31 -9.05 -8.79 7.18
C ALA A 31 -7.79 -9.45 7.76
N PRO A 32 -7.88 -10.08 8.95
CA PRO A 32 -6.71 -10.69 9.57
C PRO A 32 -6.13 -11.74 8.61
N VAL A 33 -4.84 -11.60 8.27
CA VAL A 33 -4.14 -12.66 7.56
C VAL A 33 -4.00 -13.83 8.53
N ASP A 34 -4.59 -14.98 8.19
CA ASP A 34 -4.45 -16.20 9.01
C ASP A 34 -3.00 -16.70 8.91
N PRO A 35 -2.22 -16.66 10.01
CA PRO A 35 -0.82 -17.06 9.96
C PRO A 35 -0.64 -18.56 9.78
N THR A 36 -1.70 -19.36 9.94
CA THR A 36 -1.67 -20.83 9.76
C THR A 36 -1.87 -21.27 8.31
N VAL A 37 -2.33 -20.35 7.46
CA VAL A 37 -2.50 -20.59 6.02
C VAL A 37 -1.25 -20.13 5.28
N ASP A 38 -0.64 -21.01 4.49
CA ASP A 38 0.54 -20.67 3.67
C ASP A 38 0.17 -19.57 2.66
N ILE A 39 0.93 -18.47 2.69
CA ILE A 39 0.81 -17.42 1.69
C ILE A 39 1.59 -17.83 0.46
N LEU A 40 0.92 -17.77 -0.69
CA LEU A 40 1.48 -18.18 -1.96
C LEU A 40 2.21 -17.00 -2.64
N PHE A 41 3.49 -17.18 -2.92
CA PHE A 41 4.30 -16.14 -3.56
C PHE A 41 3.75 -15.77 -4.94
N ALA A 42 3.53 -16.79 -5.80
CA ALA A 42 3.15 -16.56 -7.20
C ALA A 42 1.82 -15.81 -7.37
N THR A 43 0.85 -16.09 -6.50
CA THR A 43 -0.53 -15.57 -6.67
C THR A 43 -0.87 -14.41 -5.74
N GLN A 44 -0.16 -14.26 -4.61
CA GLN A 44 -0.49 -13.26 -3.61
C GLN A 44 0.61 -12.19 -3.42
N ILE A 45 1.88 -12.57 -3.52
CA ILE A 45 2.99 -11.63 -3.27
C ILE A 45 3.51 -11.02 -4.57
N ALA A 46 3.84 -11.83 -5.58
CA ALA A 46 4.39 -11.33 -6.84
C ALA A 46 3.50 -10.29 -7.53
N PRO A 47 2.16 -10.42 -7.55
CA PRO A 47 1.28 -9.43 -8.16
C PRO A 47 1.37 -8.03 -7.57
N ILE A 48 1.73 -7.91 -6.28
CA ILE A 48 1.91 -6.60 -5.63
C ILE A 48 2.98 -5.78 -6.35
N PHE A 49 4.05 -6.42 -6.81
CA PHE A 49 5.18 -5.76 -7.47
C PHE A 49 5.04 -5.71 -8.99
N THR A 50 4.32 -6.68 -9.58
CA THR A 50 4.19 -6.81 -11.03
C THR A 50 2.94 -6.11 -11.58
N SER A 51 2.01 -5.73 -10.71
CA SER A 51 0.80 -4.99 -11.11
C SER A 51 1.12 -3.54 -11.50
N ASN A 52 0.20 -2.94 -12.26
CA ASN A 52 0.33 -1.54 -12.64
C ASN A 52 0.01 -0.55 -11.51
N GLN A 53 -0.41 -1.02 -10.35
CA GLN A 53 -0.83 -0.16 -9.24
C GLN A 53 0.30 0.77 -8.77
N TYR A 54 1.50 0.22 -8.58
CA TYR A 54 2.67 0.99 -8.13
C TYR A 54 3.67 1.24 -9.26
N GLN A 55 3.43 0.70 -10.47
CA GLN A 55 4.29 0.83 -11.64
C GLN A 55 5.76 0.46 -11.39
N CYS A 56 6.01 -0.46 -10.44
CA CYS A 56 7.37 -0.86 -10.06
C CYS A 56 8.18 -1.33 -11.28
N THR A 57 7.57 -2.13 -12.15
CA THR A 57 8.20 -2.66 -13.36
C THR A 57 8.47 -1.62 -14.45
N SER A 58 8.02 -0.38 -14.30
CA SER A 58 8.40 0.70 -15.23
C SER A 58 9.91 0.97 -15.18
N CYS A 59 10.51 0.89 -13.98
CA CYS A 59 11.93 1.05 -13.75
C CYS A 59 12.62 -0.28 -13.41
N HIS A 60 11.96 -1.13 -12.60
CA HIS A 60 12.48 -2.40 -12.08
C HIS A 60 12.14 -3.58 -13.01
N LYS A 61 12.73 -3.59 -14.18
CA LYS A 61 12.54 -4.61 -15.24
C LYS A 61 13.87 -5.14 -15.73
N THR A 62 13.84 -6.22 -16.50
CA THR A 62 15.03 -6.79 -17.12
C THR A 62 15.78 -5.73 -17.93
N GLY A 63 17.05 -5.56 -17.63
CA GLY A 63 17.91 -4.52 -18.21
C GLY A 63 17.67 -3.10 -17.66
N GLY A 64 16.76 -2.94 -16.73
CA GLY A 64 16.49 -1.69 -16.02
C GLY A 64 17.21 -1.59 -14.68
N GLN A 65 16.59 -0.89 -13.73
CA GLN A 65 17.14 -0.70 -12.39
C GLN A 65 16.90 -1.93 -11.51
N ALA A 66 17.92 -2.36 -10.76
CA ALA A 66 17.77 -3.45 -9.79
C ALA A 66 16.89 -3.00 -8.59
N PRO A 67 16.06 -3.92 -8.02
CA PRO A 67 15.81 -5.31 -8.39
C PRO A 67 15.01 -5.45 -9.70
N ASP A 68 15.15 -6.59 -10.40
CA ASP A 68 14.24 -6.92 -11.49
C ASP A 68 12.95 -7.51 -10.89
N LEU A 69 11.86 -6.77 -10.97
CA LEU A 69 10.55 -7.12 -10.39
C LEU A 69 9.56 -7.67 -11.43
N THR A 70 10.06 -8.10 -12.61
CA THR A 70 9.20 -8.82 -13.57
C THR A 70 8.79 -10.18 -13.03
N VAL A 71 7.67 -10.71 -13.49
CA VAL A 71 7.11 -12.00 -13.03
C VAL A 71 8.14 -13.12 -13.04
N ALA A 72 9.00 -13.17 -14.08
CA ALA A 72 10.01 -14.20 -14.23
C ALA A 72 11.16 -14.09 -13.21
N ASN A 73 11.48 -12.88 -12.74
CA ASN A 73 12.71 -12.60 -12.02
C ASN A 73 12.50 -12.12 -10.58
N VAL A 74 11.30 -11.70 -10.22
CA VAL A 74 11.02 -11.04 -8.93
C VAL A 74 11.52 -11.85 -7.74
N TYR A 75 11.21 -13.14 -7.66
CA TYR A 75 11.64 -13.96 -6.52
C TYR A 75 13.16 -14.04 -6.40
N ASN A 76 13.83 -14.38 -7.51
CA ASN A 76 15.30 -14.49 -7.54
C ASN A 76 15.96 -13.16 -7.22
N SER A 77 15.42 -12.07 -7.75
CA SER A 77 15.95 -10.73 -7.54
C SER A 77 15.88 -10.30 -6.07
N LEU A 78 14.74 -10.56 -5.42
CA LEU A 78 14.54 -10.25 -4.00
C LEU A 78 15.53 -11.01 -3.11
N ASN A 79 15.76 -12.29 -3.40
CA ASN A 79 16.67 -13.13 -2.63
C ASN A 79 18.14 -12.79 -2.89
N THR A 80 18.54 -12.67 -4.16
CA THR A 80 19.93 -12.40 -4.55
C THR A 80 20.42 -11.07 -3.99
N LEU A 81 19.56 -10.06 -3.99
CA LEU A 81 19.86 -8.73 -3.47
C LEU A 81 19.62 -8.59 -1.96
N LYS A 82 19.26 -9.69 -1.28
CA LYS A 82 19.00 -9.71 0.17
C LYS A 82 18.00 -8.63 0.61
N LEU A 83 16.91 -8.52 -0.13
CA LEU A 83 15.83 -7.57 0.18
C LEU A 83 14.81 -8.14 1.18
N ILE A 84 14.94 -9.44 1.48
CA ILE A 84 14.14 -10.20 2.44
C ILE A 84 15.05 -10.57 3.61
N ASP A 85 14.60 -10.31 4.83
CA ASP A 85 15.25 -10.73 6.06
C ASP A 85 14.28 -11.60 6.86
N THR A 86 14.56 -12.90 6.90
CA THR A 86 13.72 -13.87 7.64
C THR A 86 14.03 -13.90 9.13
N THR A 87 15.13 -13.29 9.57
CA THR A 87 15.51 -13.18 10.99
C THR A 87 14.78 -12.00 11.64
N THR A 88 14.70 -10.88 10.94
CA THR A 88 13.97 -9.68 11.35
C THR A 88 13.00 -9.24 10.24
N PRO A 89 11.89 -9.97 10.03
CA PRO A 89 11.00 -9.79 8.88
C PRO A 89 10.53 -8.36 8.64
N ALA A 90 10.21 -7.63 9.71
CA ALA A 90 9.75 -6.24 9.61
C ALA A 90 10.83 -5.26 9.11
N SER A 91 12.11 -5.63 9.18
CA SER A 91 13.23 -4.82 8.67
C SER A 91 13.54 -5.09 7.19
N SER A 92 12.86 -6.04 6.57
CA SER A 92 13.05 -6.37 5.16
C SER A 92 12.92 -5.14 4.26
N LYS A 93 13.88 -4.95 3.35
CA LYS A 93 13.88 -3.79 2.45
C LYS A 93 12.66 -3.76 1.54
N ILE A 94 12.12 -4.93 1.19
CA ILE A 94 10.87 -5.05 0.42
C ILE A 94 9.67 -4.40 1.14
N LEU A 95 9.69 -4.28 2.47
CA LEU A 95 8.67 -3.62 3.27
C LEU A 95 9.00 -2.15 3.58
N THR A 96 10.28 -1.86 3.85
CA THR A 96 10.68 -0.56 4.37
C THR A 96 11.04 0.45 3.28
N PHE A 97 11.43 -0.01 2.09
CA PHE A 97 11.85 0.86 1.00
C PHE A 97 10.68 1.46 0.20
N PRO A 98 9.61 0.71 -0.13
CA PRO A 98 8.40 1.30 -0.71
C PRO A 98 7.80 2.35 0.22
N GLY A 99 7.45 3.52 -0.32
CA GLY A 99 6.96 4.65 0.47
C GLY A 99 8.05 5.49 1.15
N SER A 100 9.34 5.13 1.03
CA SER A 100 10.46 5.99 1.45
C SER A 100 10.53 7.27 0.60
N ALA A 101 11.38 8.23 0.99
CA ALA A 101 11.51 9.51 0.30
C ALA A 101 11.78 9.37 -1.21
N SER A 102 12.56 8.36 -1.61
CA SER A 102 12.87 8.06 -3.03
C SER A 102 11.77 7.27 -3.75
N HIS A 103 10.80 6.69 -3.03
CA HIS A 103 9.71 5.87 -3.52
C HIS A 103 8.36 6.25 -2.91
N SER A 104 8.15 7.53 -2.64
CA SER A 104 6.96 8.05 -1.94
C SER A 104 5.64 7.70 -2.64
N TRP A 105 5.67 7.55 -3.98
CA TRP A 105 4.51 7.14 -4.79
C TRP A 105 4.16 5.65 -4.70
N ALA A 106 5.11 4.81 -4.26
CA ALA A 106 4.98 3.36 -4.23
C ALA A 106 4.70 2.81 -2.82
N LYS A 107 3.97 3.56 -2.00
CA LYS A 107 3.66 3.16 -0.63
C LYS A 107 2.68 2.00 -0.64
N LEU A 108 3.12 0.84 -0.12
CA LEU A 108 2.27 -0.33 0.07
C LEU A 108 1.09 0.00 1.00
N SER A 109 -0.07 -0.56 0.72
CA SER A 109 -1.20 -0.54 1.64
C SER A 109 -0.87 -1.32 2.92
N ALA A 110 -1.65 -1.10 3.97
CA ALA A 110 -1.44 -1.81 5.22
C ALA A 110 -1.71 -3.32 5.07
N SER A 111 -2.69 -3.71 4.22
CA SER A 111 -2.99 -5.11 3.89
C SER A 111 -1.84 -5.78 3.14
N GLU A 112 -1.28 -5.14 2.13
CA GLU A 112 -0.14 -5.67 1.38
C GLU A 112 1.11 -5.80 2.26
N SER A 113 1.36 -4.81 3.09
CA SER A 113 2.48 -4.85 4.05
C SER A 113 2.33 -6.01 5.03
N GLN A 114 1.11 -6.24 5.55
CA GLN A 114 0.83 -7.37 6.44
C GLN A 114 0.97 -8.71 5.72
N LEU A 115 0.49 -8.81 4.48
CA LEU A 115 0.58 -10.02 3.68
C LEU A 115 2.06 -10.39 3.39
N ILE A 116 2.87 -9.43 2.97
CA ILE A 116 4.30 -9.61 2.74
C ILE A 116 5.01 -9.99 4.03
N LEU A 117 4.71 -9.30 5.15
CA LEU A 117 5.30 -9.60 6.45
C LEU A 117 5.03 -11.04 6.87
N THR A 118 3.78 -11.49 6.76
CA THR A 118 3.39 -12.86 7.12
C THR A 118 4.07 -13.88 6.21
N TRP A 119 4.16 -13.64 4.90
CA TRP A 119 4.89 -14.49 3.98
C TRP A 119 6.38 -14.64 4.35
N ILE A 120 7.03 -13.53 4.76
CA ILE A 120 8.43 -13.59 5.21
C ILE A 120 8.55 -14.39 6.51
N GLN A 121 7.63 -14.22 7.46
CA GLN A 121 7.57 -14.99 8.71
C GLN A 121 7.37 -16.49 8.46
N GLN A 122 6.67 -16.87 7.40
CA GLN A 122 6.49 -18.25 6.95
C GLN A 122 7.71 -18.80 6.17
N GLY A 123 8.81 -18.05 6.10
CA GLY A 123 10.07 -18.47 5.47
C GLY A 123 10.23 -18.02 4.02
N ALA A 124 9.43 -17.06 3.55
CA ALA A 124 9.53 -16.47 2.21
C ALA A 124 9.62 -17.50 1.08
N LYS A 125 8.72 -18.47 1.10
CA LYS A 125 8.72 -19.59 0.14
C LYS A 125 8.40 -19.12 -1.28
N ASN A 126 8.99 -19.80 -2.28
CA ASN A 126 8.64 -19.64 -3.71
C ASN A 126 7.62 -20.72 -4.08
N ASN A 127 6.35 -20.47 -3.88
CA ASN A 127 5.26 -21.42 -4.05
C ASN A 127 4.10 -20.85 -4.87
#